data_698c09173a852f640aaea25dbf38f2c3
#
_entry.id   698c09173a852f640aaea25dbf38f2c3
#
_cell.length_a   1.000
_cell.length_b   1.000
_cell.length_c   1.000
_cell.angle_alpha   90.00
_cell.angle_beta   90.00
_cell.angle_gamma   90.00
#
_symmetry.space_group_name_H-M   'P 1'
#
loop_
_entity.id
_entity.type
_entity.pdbx_description
1 polymer ?
#
loop_
_entity_poly.entity_id
_entity_poly.type
_entity_poly.pdbx_seq_one_letter_code
_entity_poly.pdbx_strand_id
1 'polypeptide(L)'
;EILIGLVGSEMCIRDRNFRRMNMAEFTKCSNEKVNKWLEEQIAMCQPESVVWIDGSESQLEALRAEAVSTGELIKLNEEKLPGCYYHRTAENDVARVEDRTFICTPTEEEAGPINNWMEPSQMYDKLKALYTGAMKGRTMYIIPYSMGPVGSPFSKIGIELTDSIYVVLNMNIMTRIGQEVMDVLGTDGDFVKCLHAKKDVNPEERYIVHFPQDNAIMSVNSAYGGNVLLGKKCFALRIASYLGKQEGWMAEHMLILGLENPQGEVKYIAAAFPSACGKTNLAMLIPPEYLQEKGYKVWTVGDDIAWLRINPEDGKLYAINPEAGFFGVAPGTSEKTNFNALESTKKNTIFTNVALNNDDLTVWWEGLDKNPPKNCTNWLGEKVDGTTYEGNLAHPNSRFTAPAINCPCISSEFENPQGVPISAIVFGGRRAKTAPLVYQARDWEHGVFVGATMASETTAAAAGAVGVVRRDPMAMKPFVGYNMADYFGHWLEMGKKLGDNAPAIFHVNWFRKDDEGNFMWPGFGDNMRVLLWILDRVSGKADAHDSAIGLLPTASDIDTTGLGISAEELDALLSVDKEVWKEDVENIKEYFAQFGDRLPADIKKQLEILDKNLND
;
A
#
# COMPACT_ATOMS: atom_id res chain seq x y z
N GLU A 1 -56.86 -35.37 -16.22
CA GLU A 1 -56.49 -34.47 -15.09
C GLU A 1 -55.44 -35.08 -14.15
N ILE A 2 -55.32 -36.40 -14.06
CA ILE A 2 -54.32 -37.05 -13.18
C ILE A 2 -52.93 -37.11 -13.81
N LEU A 3 -52.80 -36.99 -15.14
CA LEU A 3 -51.48 -37.06 -15.82
C LEU A 3 -50.69 -35.72 -15.78
N ILE A 4 -51.36 -34.59 -15.57
CA ILE A 4 -50.71 -33.25 -15.53
C ILE A 4 -50.06 -32.99 -14.16
N GLY A 5 -50.55 -33.56 -13.10
CA GLY A 5 -50.00 -33.42 -11.74
C GLY A 5 -48.69 -34.14 -11.51
N LEU A 6 -48.45 -35.27 -12.19
CA LEU A 6 -47.22 -36.08 -12.04
C LEU A 6 -46.01 -35.48 -12.82
N VAL A 7 -46.26 -34.84 -13.97
CA VAL A 7 -45.23 -34.22 -14.79
C VAL A 7 -44.69 -32.96 -14.09
N GLY A 8 -45.55 -32.20 -13.41
CA GLY A 8 -45.11 -31.01 -12.66
C GLY A 8 -44.30 -31.33 -11.41
N SER A 9 -44.61 -32.45 -10.71
CA SER A 9 -43.87 -32.86 -9.51
C SER A 9 -42.51 -33.48 -9.85
N GLU A 10 -42.39 -34.25 -10.93
CA GLU A 10 -41.12 -34.82 -11.40
C GLU A 10 -40.19 -33.74 -11.95
N MET A 11 -40.72 -32.71 -12.64
CA MET A 11 -39.93 -31.59 -13.13
C MET A 11 -39.41 -30.71 -11.96
N CYS A 12 -40.22 -30.47 -10.93
CA CYS A 12 -39.78 -29.79 -9.71
C CYS A 12 -38.78 -30.61 -8.90
N ILE A 13 -38.89 -31.94 -8.89
CA ILE A 13 -37.93 -32.83 -8.21
C ILE A 13 -36.63 -32.93 -9.00
N ARG A 14 -36.69 -33.00 -10.34
CA ARG A 14 -35.50 -32.95 -11.21
C ARG A 14 -34.76 -31.60 -11.09
N ASP A 15 -35.48 -30.47 -11.10
CA ASP A 15 -34.85 -29.15 -10.90
C ASP A 15 -34.26 -28.98 -9.50
N ARG A 16 -34.89 -29.51 -8.45
CA ARG A 16 -34.31 -29.49 -7.10
C ARG A 16 -33.08 -30.40 -6.98
N ASN A 17 -33.11 -31.57 -7.61
CA ASN A 17 -31.96 -32.46 -7.64
C ASN A 17 -30.86 -31.95 -8.56
N PHE A 18 -31.17 -31.28 -9.67
CA PHE A 18 -30.21 -30.65 -10.56
C PHE A 18 -29.54 -29.43 -9.90
N ARG A 19 -30.28 -28.62 -9.11
CA ARG A 19 -29.70 -27.55 -8.29
C ARG A 19 -28.87 -28.09 -7.13
N ARG A 20 -29.20 -29.26 -6.54
CA ARG A 20 -28.39 -29.90 -5.51
C ARG A 20 -27.09 -30.56 -6.06
N MET A 21 -27.08 -31.00 -7.31
CA MET A 21 -25.93 -31.68 -7.92
C MET A 21 -24.82 -30.76 -8.39
N ASN A 22 -24.98 -29.41 -8.32
CA ASN A 22 -23.99 -28.44 -8.81
C ASN A 22 -23.53 -27.38 -7.80
N MET A 23 -23.85 -27.53 -6.52
CA MET A 23 -23.29 -26.66 -5.48
C MET A 23 -22.23 -27.45 -4.69
N ALA A 24 -20.99 -26.96 -4.66
CA ALA A 24 -19.97 -27.50 -3.79
C ALA A 24 -20.43 -27.38 -2.33
N GLU A 25 -20.36 -28.48 -1.58
CA GLU A 25 -20.64 -28.47 -0.14
C GLU A 25 -19.50 -27.78 0.59
N PHE A 26 -19.83 -26.94 1.56
CA PHE A 26 -18.85 -26.36 2.47
C PHE A 26 -19.32 -26.47 3.92
N THR A 27 -18.35 -26.51 4.83
CA THR A 27 -18.64 -26.50 6.26
C THR A 27 -19.06 -25.10 6.69
N LYS A 28 -20.25 -24.95 7.27
CA LYS A 28 -20.72 -23.67 7.81
C LYS A 28 -19.93 -23.28 9.05
N CYS A 29 -19.64 -21.98 9.16
CA CYS A 29 -19.08 -21.40 10.37
C CYS A 29 -20.18 -20.91 11.32
N SER A 30 -19.80 -20.41 12.49
CA SER A 30 -20.75 -19.90 13.49
C SER A 30 -21.39 -18.56 13.13
N ASN A 31 -20.85 -17.83 12.14
CA ASN A 31 -21.36 -16.52 11.71
C ASN A 31 -22.30 -16.66 10.52
N GLU A 32 -23.60 -16.41 10.74
CA GLU A 32 -24.63 -16.56 9.71
C GLU A 32 -24.49 -15.52 8.57
N LYS A 33 -23.94 -14.32 8.82
CA LYS A 33 -23.69 -13.33 7.77
C LYS A 33 -22.66 -13.86 6.77
N VAL A 34 -21.61 -14.52 7.27
CA VAL A 34 -20.59 -15.19 6.45
C VAL A 34 -21.21 -16.33 5.65
N ASN A 35 -21.95 -17.23 6.31
CA ASN A 35 -22.57 -18.39 5.64
C ASN A 35 -23.48 -17.97 4.48
N LYS A 36 -24.34 -16.97 4.72
CA LYS A 36 -25.25 -16.45 3.69
C LYS A 36 -24.47 -15.88 2.50
N TRP A 37 -23.45 -15.08 2.75
CA TRP A 37 -22.64 -14.51 1.68
C TRP A 37 -21.89 -15.61 0.90
N LEU A 38 -21.33 -16.61 1.57
CA LEU A 38 -20.67 -17.74 0.93
C LEU A 38 -21.64 -18.53 0.03
N GLU A 39 -22.84 -18.83 0.49
CA GLU A 39 -23.87 -19.51 -0.31
C GLU A 39 -24.16 -18.76 -1.62
N GLU A 40 -24.29 -17.44 -1.57
CA GLU A 40 -24.51 -16.58 -2.73
C GLU A 40 -23.31 -16.64 -3.71
N GLN A 41 -22.08 -16.54 -3.20
CA GLN A 41 -20.88 -16.54 -4.04
C GLN A 41 -20.61 -17.93 -4.66
N ILE A 42 -20.79 -19.00 -3.89
CA ILE A 42 -20.64 -20.38 -4.37
C ILE A 42 -21.66 -20.67 -5.49
N ALA A 43 -22.91 -20.25 -5.29
CA ALA A 43 -23.96 -20.41 -6.31
C ALA A 43 -23.64 -19.63 -7.60
N MET A 44 -23.04 -18.45 -7.50
CA MET A 44 -22.64 -17.63 -8.63
C MET A 44 -21.39 -18.19 -9.34
N CYS A 45 -20.31 -18.42 -8.60
CA CYS A 45 -19.02 -18.83 -9.17
C CYS A 45 -18.95 -20.31 -9.59
N GLN A 46 -19.80 -21.17 -9.00
CA GLN A 46 -19.93 -22.60 -9.30
C GLN A 46 -18.58 -23.37 -9.21
N PRO A 47 -17.84 -23.28 -8.09
CA PRO A 47 -16.62 -24.04 -7.91
C PRO A 47 -16.90 -25.55 -7.84
N GLU A 48 -15.89 -26.38 -8.18
CA GLU A 48 -15.94 -27.83 -8.03
C GLU A 48 -15.85 -28.25 -6.56
N SER A 49 -15.04 -27.52 -5.78
CA SER A 49 -14.83 -27.73 -4.35
C SER A 49 -14.62 -26.42 -3.61
N VAL A 50 -14.83 -26.46 -2.30
CA VAL A 50 -14.64 -25.29 -1.40
C VAL A 50 -13.79 -25.70 -0.22
N VAL A 51 -12.75 -24.90 0.07
CA VAL A 51 -11.78 -25.19 1.12
C VAL A 51 -11.59 -23.97 2.03
N TRP A 52 -11.82 -24.14 3.32
CA TRP A 52 -11.45 -23.17 4.33
C TRP A 52 -9.94 -23.19 4.56
N ILE A 53 -9.34 -22.02 4.60
CA ILE A 53 -7.94 -21.86 5.00
C ILE A 53 -7.90 -21.67 6.52
N ASP A 54 -7.38 -22.67 7.21
CA ASP A 54 -7.28 -22.70 8.67
C ASP A 54 -5.98 -22.08 9.20
N GLY A 55 -5.03 -21.79 8.29
CA GLY A 55 -3.73 -21.20 8.62
C GLY A 55 -2.71 -22.17 9.19
N SER A 56 -3.02 -23.47 9.27
CA SER A 56 -2.08 -24.48 9.75
C SER A 56 -0.93 -24.69 8.77
N GLU A 57 0.29 -24.87 9.30
CA GLU A 57 1.46 -25.11 8.45
C GLU A 57 1.29 -26.36 7.58
N SER A 58 0.63 -27.41 8.09
CA SER A 58 0.36 -28.62 7.31
C SER A 58 -0.53 -28.37 6.09
N GLN A 59 -1.54 -27.50 6.20
CA GLN A 59 -2.38 -27.12 5.07
C GLN A 59 -1.59 -26.27 4.08
N LEU A 60 -0.82 -25.30 4.57
CA LEU A 60 0.00 -24.41 3.74
C LEU A 60 1.10 -25.18 2.98
N GLU A 61 1.73 -26.18 3.61
CA GLU A 61 2.71 -27.06 2.94
C GLU A 61 2.05 -27.90 1.84
N ALA A 62 0.86 -28.43 2.08
CA ALA A 62 0.10 -29.17 1.06
C ALA A 62 -0.23 -28.27 -0.14
N LEU A 63 -0.65 -27.02 0.10
CA LEU A 63 -0.91 -26.03 -0.96
C LEU A 63 0.36 -25.63 -1.72
N ARG A 64 1.49 -25.45 -1.04
CA ARG A 64 2.79 -25.21 -1.71
C ARG A 64 3.17 -26.38 -2.62
N ALA A 65 3.01 -27.62 -2.15
CA ALA A 65 3.29 -28.82 -2.94
C ALA A 65 2.36 -28.92 -4.16
N GLU A 66 1.07 -28.63 -3.99
CA GLU A 66 0.10 -28.59 -5.09
C GLU A 66 0.48 -27.51 -6.13
N ALA A 67 0.77 -26.28 -5.69
CA ALA A 67 1.17 -25.17 -6.57
C ALA A 67 2.45 -25.49 -7.36
N VAL A 68 3.40 -26.20 -6.75
CA VAL A 68 4.61 -26.68 -7.45
C VAL A 68 4.26 -27.78 -8.46
N SER A 69 3.38 -28.71 -8.11
CA SER A 69 2.99 -29.82 -8.99
C SER A 69 2.23 -29.36 -10.24
N THR A 70 1.45 -28.28 -10.11
CA THR A 70 0.69 -27.66 -11.20
C THR A 70 1.50 -26.64 -12.01
N GLY A 71 2.69 -26.26 -11.54
CA GLY A 71 3.54 -25.25 -12.15
C GLY A 71 3.11 -23.81 -11.85
N GLU A 72 2.15 -23.59 -10.94
CA GLU A 72 1.77 -22.25 -10.48
C GLU A 72 2.94 -21.59 -9.74
N LEU A 73 3.72 -22.39 -8.98
CA LEU A 73 4.95 -21.96 -8.32
C LEU A 73 6.14 -22.84 -8.74
N ILE A 74 7.31 -22.24 -8.74
CA ILE A 74 8.59 -22.94 -8.83
C ILE A 74 9.28 -22.83 -7.48
N LYS A 75 9.62 -23.96 -6.86
CA LYS A 75 10.40 -23.99 -5.63
C LYS A 75 11.83 -23.56 -5.93
N LEU A 76 12.33 -22.57 -5.18
CA LEU A 76 13.69 -22.07 -5.33
C LEU A 76 14.70 -22.94 -4.55
N ASN A 77 15.97 -22.61 -4.68
CA ASN A 77 17.09 -23.30 -4.04
C ASN A 77 16.95 -23.24 -2.50
N GLU A 78 16.72 -24.38 -1.89
CA GLU A 78 16.44 -24.48 -0.44
C GLU A 78 17.66 -24.13 0.44
N GLU A 79 18.89 -24.28 -0.07
CA GLU A 79 20.11 -23.95 0.69
C GLU A 79 20.38 -22.43 0.68
N LYS A 80 20.06 -21.75 -0.43
CA LYS A 80 20.31 -20.32 -0.63
C LYS A 80 19.12 -19.44 -0.28
N LEU A 81 17.92 -19.93 -0.56
CA LEU A 81 16.64 -19.23 -0.42
C LEU A 81 15.59 -20.16 0.23
N PRO A 82 15.78 -20.57 1.50
CA PRO A 82 14.92 -21.54 2.16
C PRO A 82 13.46 -21.07 2.21
N GLY A 83 12.56 -21.97 1.83
CA GLY A 83 11.12 -21.70 1.82
C GLY A 83 10.68 -20.65 0.79
N CYS A 84 11.52 -20.31 -0.20
CA CYS A 84 11.20 -19.33 -1.23
C CYS A 84 10.65 -19.97 -2.50
N TYR A 85 9.79 -19.22 -3.18
CA TYR A 85 9.12 -19.63 -4.41
C TYR A 85 9.16 -18.51 -5.44
N TYR A 86 9.06 -18.93 -6.71
CA TYR A 86 8.96 -18.05 -7.87
C TYR A 86 7.60 -18.22 -8.55
N HIS A 87 7.01 -17.12 -8.95
CA HIS A 87 5.78 -17.06 -9.74
C HIS A 87 5.92 -16.13 -10.94
N ARG A 88 5.21 -16.43 -12.01
CA ARG A 88 5.12 -15.58 -13.19
C ARG A 88 3.68 -15.41 -13.61
N THR A 89 3.26 -14.16 -13.81
CA THR A 89 1.95 -13.81 -14.34
C THR A 89 1.94 -13.80 -15.87
N ALA A 90 0.76 -13.64 -16.47
CA ALA A 90 0.65 -13.38 -17.90
C ALA A 90 1.34 -12.03 -18.25
N GLU A 91 1.83 -11.91 -19.48
CA GLU A 91 2.54 -10.72 -19.98
C GLU A 91 1.70 -9.42 -19.84
N ASN A 92 0.39 -9.53 -20.00
CA ASN A 92 -0.55 -8.40 -19.88
C ASN A 92 -1.10 -8.18 -18.45
N ASP A 93 -0.53 -8.85 -17.44
CA ASP A 93 -1.01 -8.80 -16.05
C ASP A 93 0.16 -8.66 -15.07
N VAL A 94 0.86 -7.53 -15.17
CA VAL A 94 2.14 -7.28 -14.47
C VAL A 94 2.13 -6.02 -13.61
N ALA A 95 1.00 -5.28 -13.60
CA ALA A 95 0.85 -4.03 -12.87
C ALA A 95 -0.60 -3.83 -12.40
N ARG A 96 -0.80 -2.90 -11.48
CA ARG A 96 -2.14 -2.41 -11.13
C ARG A 96 -2.77 -1.71 -12.33
N VAL A 97 -4.08 -1.86 -12.48
CA VAL A 97 -4.86 -1.29 -13.58
C VAL A 97 -5.75 -0.16 -13.05
N GLU A 98 -5.26 1.07 -13.12
CA GLU A 98 -5.97 2.24 -12.58
C GLU A 98 -7.25 2.55 -13.37
N ASP A 99 -7.21 2.42 -14.68
CA ASP A 99 -8.35 2.61 -15.60
C ASP A 99 -9.46 1.56 -15.45
N ARG A 100 -9.15 0.42 -14.82
CA ARG A 100 -10.09 -0.67 -14.53
C ARG A 100 -10.43 -0.80 -13.04
N THR A 101 -9.99 0.16 -12.22
CA THR A 101 -10.29 0.22 -10.79
C THR A 101 -11.39 1.23 -10.53
N PHE A 102 -12.48 0.78 -9.90
CA PHE A 102 -13.71 1.54 -9.68
C PHE A 102 -14.03 1.68 -8.19
N ILE A 103 -14.60 2.83 -7.84
CA ILE A 103 -15.22 3.12 -6.55
C ILE A 103 -16.70 3.36 -6.81
N CYS A 104 -17.55 2.39 -6.50
CA CYS A 104 -18.97 2.41 -6.78
C CYS A 104 -19.76 2.86 -5.54
N THR A 105 -19.72 4.16 -5.28
CA THR A 105 -20.56 4.85 -4.30
C THR A 105 -21.99 5.04 -4.83
N PRO A 106 -23.00 5.35 -3.99
CA PRO A 106 -24.39 5.56 -4.43
C PRO A 106 -24.54 6.61 -5.52
N THR A 107 -23.72 7.67 -5.47
CA THR A 107 -23.68 8.71 -6.49
C THR A 107 -22.24 8.96 -6.98
N GLU A 108 -22.10 9.42 -8.23
CA GLU A 108 -20.81 9.78 -8.80
C GLU A 108 -20.11 10.91 -8.00
N GLU A 109 -20.90 11.84 -7.46
CA GLU A 109 -20.38 12.93 -6.63
C GLU A 109 -19.70 12.41 -5.36
N GLU A 110 -20.19 11.33 -4.75
CA GLU A 110 -19.58 10.72 -3.57
C GLU A 110 -18.28 9.97 -3.89
N ALA A 111 -18.11 9.45 -5.11
CA ALA A 111 -16.84 8.92 -5.59
C ALA A 111 -15.83 10.03 -5.88
N GLY A 112 -16.31 11.15 -6.38
CA GLY A 112 -15.52 12.34 -6.71
C GLY A 112 -14.81 12.27 -8.06
N PRO A 113 -14.18 13.39 -8.48
CA PRO A 113 -13.65 13.53 -9.84
C PRO A 113 -12.37 12.71 -10.11
N ILE A 114 -11.78 12.11 -9.08
CA ILE A 114 -10.50 11.37 -9.20
C ILE A 114 -10.74 9.88 -9.45
N ASN A 115 -11.82 9.31 -8.90
CA ASN A 115 -12.13 7.90 -9.00
C ASN A 115 -12.93 7.58 -10.28
N ASN A 116 -12.66 6.41 -10.89
CA ASN A 116 -13.61 5.87 -11.86
C ASN A 116 -14.86 5.41 -11.12
N TRP A 117 -16.02 5.73 -11.66
CA TRP A 117 -17.30 5.41 -11.07
C TRP A 117 -18.22 4.73 -12.07
N MET A 118 -19.06 3.86 -11.58
CA MET A 118 -20.23 3.31 -12.24
C MET A 118 -21.31 3.13 -11.20
N GLU A 119 -22.56 3.33 -11.58
CA GLU A 119 -23.71 3.13 -10.70
C GLU A 119 -23.66 1.70 -10.12
N PRO A 120 -23.81 1.52 -8.77
CA PRO A 120 -23.59 0.24 -8.10
C PRO A 120 -24.38 -0.93 -8.68
N SER A 121 -25.69 -0.77 -8.98
CA SER A 121 -26.50 -1.88 -9.51
C SER A 121 -26.03 -2.31 -10.90
N GLN A 122 -25.68 -1.38 -11.76
CA GLN A 122 -25.13 -1.67 -13.08
C GLN A 122 -23.78 -2.40 -12.98
N MET A 123 -22.95 -1.99 -12.04
CA MET A 123 -21.66 -2.65 -11.82
C MET A 123 -21.86 -4.07 -11.25
N TYR A 124 -22.78 -4.27 -10.31
CA TYR A 124 -23.10 -5.61 -9.81
C TYR A 124 -23.65 -6.52 -10.92
N ASP A 125 -24.51 -6.04 -11.81
CA ASP A 125 -25.01 -6.83 -12.94
C ASP A 125 -23.89 -7.22 -13.90
N LYS A 126 -22.98 -6.28 -14.22
CA LYS A 126 -21.79 -6.55 -15.03
C LYS A 126 -20.88 -7.60 -14.39
N LEU A 127 -20.56 -7.44 -13.10
CA LEU A 127 -19.72 -8.38 -12.37
C LEU A 127 -20.38 -9.75 -12.24
N LYS A 128 -21.68 -9.80 -11.96
CA LYS A 128 -22.43 -11.07 -11.91
C LYS A 128 -22.32 -11.85 -13.21
N ALA A 129 -22.39 -11.19 -14.36
CA ALA A 129 -22.20 -11.84 -15.65
C ALA A 129 -20.77 -12.41 -15.79
N LEU A 130 -19.76 -11.70 -15.32
CA LEU A 130 -18.35 -12.14 -15.37
C LEU A 130 -18.05 -13.29 -14.39
N TYR A 131 -18.65 -13.26 -13.21
CA TYR A 131 -18.40 -14.27 -12.17
C TYR A 131 -19.24 -15.53 -12.32
N THR A 132 -20.33 -15.49 -13.07
CA THR A 132 -21.19 -16.68 -13.25
C THR A 132 -20.41 -17.83 -13.87
N GLY A 133 -20.19 -18.88 -13.06
CA GLY A 133 -19.41 -20.06 -13.45
C GLY A 133 -17.90 -19.82 -13.58
N ALA A 134 -17.37 -18.71 -13.08
CA ALA A 134 -15.96 -18.35 -13.23
C ALA A 134 -14.98 -19.34 -12.54
N MET A 135 -15.47 -20.12 -11.58
CA MET A 135 -14.64 -21.10 -10.86
C MET A 135 -14.99 -22.56 -11.21
N LYS A 136 -15.72 -22.82 -12.30
CA LYS A 136 -16.01 -24.19 -12.74
C LYS A 136 -14.74 -25.01 -12.94
N GLY A 137 -14.69 -26.23 -12.37
CA GLY A 137 -13.53 -27.11 -12.40
C GLY A 137 -12.35 -26.63 -11.54
N ARG A 138 -12.58 -25.66 -10.63
CA ARG A 138 -11.56 -25.10 -9.73
C ARG A 138 -12.04 -25.16 -8.29
N THR A 139 -11.08 -25.13 -7.37
CA THR A 139 -11.34 -24.99 -5.93
C THR A 139 -11.50 -23.53 -5.57
N MET A 140 -12.55 -23.21 -4.79
CA MET A 140 -12.67 -21.92 -4.12
C MET A 140 -12.04 -22.03 -2.74
N TYR A 141 -11.01 -21.24 -2.47
CA TYR A 141 -10.39 -21.10 -1.15
C TYR A 141 -11.05 -19.95 -0.40
N ILE A 142 -11.40 -20.19 0.87
CA ILE A 142 -11.97 -19.19 1.77
C ILE A 142 -10.86 -18.79 2.76
N ILE A 143 -10.41 -17.55 2.67
CA ILE A 143 -9.30 -17.02 3.48
C ILE A 143 -9.86 -16.01 4.48
N PRO A 144 -10.12 -16.40 5.73
CA PRO A 144 -10.36 -15.42 6.80
C PRO A 144 -9.03 -14.78 7.19
N TYR A 145 -9.00 -13.44 7.26
CA TYR A 145 -7.77 -12.72 7.57
C TYR A 145 -8.01 -11.47 8.40
N SER A 146 -7.03 -11.10 9.19
CA SER A 146 -6.99 -9.85 9.96
C SER A 146 -6.00 -8.88 9.34
N MET A 147 -6.47 -7.66 9.10
CA MET A 147 -5.62 -6.50 8.85
C MET A 147 -5.32 -5.87 10.20
N GLY A 148 -4.06 -5.95 10.60
CA GLY A 148 -3.58 -5.61 11.95
C GLY A 148 -3.46 -6.83 12.87
N PRO A 149 -2.82 -6.67 14.04
CA PRO A 149 -2.65 -7.74 15.03
C PRO A 149 -4.01 -8.33 15.45
N VAL A 150 -4.11 -9.66 15.51
CA VAL A 150 -5.38 -10.34 15.82
C VAL A 150 -5.88 -9.92 17.21
N GLY A 151 -7.15 -9.52 17.29
CA GLY A 151 -7.76 -9.06 18.55
C GLY A 151 -7.41 -7.61 18.96
N SER A 152 -6.61 -6.90 18.19
CA SER A 152 -6.38 -5.48 18.40
C SER A 152 -7.65 -4.65 18.18
N PRO A 153 -7.92 -3.61 18.97
CA PRO A 153 -9.04 -2.69 18.74
C PRO A 153 -8.90 -1.88 17.44
N PHE A 154 -7.71 -1.84 16.86
CA PHE A 154 -7.42 -1.19 15.57
C PHE A 154 -7.64 -2.10 14.37
N SER A 155 -7.69 -3.42 14.58
CA SER A 155 -7.75 -4.40 13.50
C SER A 155 -9.15 -4.53 12.90
N LYS A 156 -9.20 -4.92 11.63
CA LYS A 156 -10.43 -5.24 10.89
C LYS A 156 -10.28 -6.59 10.22
N ILE A 157 -11.37 -7.33 10.13
CA ILE A 157 -11.39 -8.65 9.54
C ILE A 157 -11.95 -8.58 8.12
N GLY A 158 -11.32 -9.31 7.21
CA GLY A 158 -11.82 -9.60 5.87
C GLY A 158 -11.92 -11.11 5.64
N ILE A 159 -12.72 -11.48 4.66
CA ILE A 159 -12.75 -12.85 4.13
C ILE A 159 -12.56 -12.74 2.63
N GLU A 160 -11.50 -13.34 2.10
CA GLU A 160 -11.23 -13.37 0.67
C GLU A 160 -11.53 -14.76 0.09
N LEU A 161 -12.33 -14.78 -0.96
CA LEU A 161 -12.61 -15.94 -1.79
C LEU A 161 -11.75 -15.87 -3.03
N THR A 162 -11.05 -16.95 -3.37
CA THR A 162 -10.16 -16.98 -4.55
C THR A 162 -10.06 -18.40 -5.11
N ASP A 163 -9.76 -18.50 -6.40
CA ASP A 163 -9.43 -19.76 -7.09
C ASP A 163 -7.91 -19.93 -7.34
N SER A 164 -7.07 -19.18 -6.60
CA SER A 164 -5.62 -19.14 -6.78
C SER A 164 -4.87 -19.51 -5.50
N ILE A 165 -4.04 -20.55 -5.56
CA ILE A 165 -3.15 -20.92 -4.45
C ILE A 165 -2.08 -19.84 -4.23
N TYR A 166 -1.60 -19.19 -5.29
CA TYR A 166 -0.70 -18.04 -5.20
C TYR A 166 -1.28 -16.94 -4.29
N VAL A 167 -2.58 -16.64 -4.43
CA VAL A 167 -3.25 -15.66 -3.55
C VAL A 167 -3.27 -16.14 -2.11
N VAL A 168 -3.64 -17.40 -1.85
CA VAL A 168 -3.65 -17.96 -0.48
C VAL A 168 -2.29 -17.80 0.18
N LEU A 169 -1.22 -18.21 -0.50
CA LEU A 169 0.14 -18.19 0.06
C LEU A 169 0.68 -16.77 0.25
N ASN A 170 0.35 -15.84 -0.66
CA ASN A 170 0.70 -14.44 -0.49
C ASN A 170 -0.09 -13.77 0.64
N MET A 171 -1.39 -14.07 0.77
CA MET A 171 -2.21 -13.56 1.88
C MET A 171 -1.72 -14.07 3.23
N ASN A 172 -1.19 -15.31 3.30
CA ASN A 172 -0.55 -15.81 4.50
C ASN A 172 0.70 -15.00 4.91
N ILE A 173 1.46 -14.49 3.94
CA ILE A 173 2.62 -13.64 4.24
C ILE A 173 2.18 -12.21 4.60
N MET A 174 1.19 -11.68 3.86
CA MET A 174 0.81 -10.27 3.95
C MET A 174 -0.16 -9.96 5.09
N THR A 175 -0.86 -10.96 5.63
CA THR A 175 -1.91 -10.80 6.64
C THR A 175 -1.81 -11.90 7.70
N ARG A 176 -2.65 -11.84 8.74
CA ARG A 176 -2.80 -12.92 9.72
C ARG A 176 -4.04 -13.69 9.34
N ILE A 177 -3.89 -14.98 8.98
CA ILE A 177 -4.99 -15.80 8.43
C ILE A 177 -5.38 -16.95 9.37
N GLY A 178 -6.55 -17.49 9.17
CA GLY A 178 -6.96 -18.78 9.67
C GLY A 178 -7.99 -18.76 10.81
N GLN A 179 -8.02 -19.85 11.58
CA GLN A 179 -9.07 -20.10 12.57
C GLN A 179 -9.10 -19.05 13.69
N GLU A 180 -7.96 -18.56 14.13
CA GLU A 180 -7.88 -17.52 15.17
C GLU A 180 -8.63 -16.25 14.78
N VAL A 181 -8.61 -15.90 13.49
CA VAL A 181 -9.36 -14.77 12.95
C VAL A 181 -10.87 -15.02 13.04
N MET A 182 -11.31 -16.24 12.72
CA MET A 182 -12.72 -16.62 12.83
C MET A 182 -13.21 -16.65 14.29
N ASP A 183 -12.35 -17.01 15.22
CA ASP A 183 -12.65 -17.00 16.66
C ASP A 183 -12.88 -15.56 17.15
N VAL A 184 -12.08 -14.59 16.66
CA VAL A 184 -12.27 -13.16 16.96
C VAL A 184 -13.51 -12.60 16.27
N LEU A 185 -13.80 -12.99 15.02
CA LEU A 185 -14.99 -12.56 14.29
C LEU A 185 -16.27 -12.99 15.04
N GLY A 186 -16.27 -14.18 15.61
CA GLY A 186 -17.40 -14.70 16.37
C GLY A 186 -18.68 -14.90 15.54
N THR A 187 -19.83 -14.92 16.23
CA THR A 187 -21.13 -15.26 15.63
C THR A 187 -21.81 -14.12 14.90
N ASP A 188 -21.47 -12.87 15.16
CA ASP A 188 -22.16 -11.67 14.69
C ASP A 188 -21.24 -10.54 14.21
N GLY A 189 -19.91 -10.72 14.28
CA GLY A 189 -18.93 -9.77 13.81
C GLY A 189 -19.11 -9.40 12.34
N ASP A 190 -18.77 -8.16 12.00
CA ASP A 190 -18.78 -7.66 10.63
C ASP A 190 -17.42 -7.89 9.96
N PHE A 191 -17.44 -8.06 8.65
CA PHE A 191 -16.24 -8.35 7.87
C PHE A 191 -16.31 -7.68 6.50
N VAL A 192 -15.15 -7.45 5.89
CA VAL A 192 -15.04 -6.99 4.50
C VAL A 192 -15.09 -8.20 3.57
N LYS A 193 -16.01 -8.13 2.61
CA LYS A 193 -16.29 -9.17 1.62
C LYS A 193 -15.35 -9.02 0.44
N CYS A 194 -14.48 -9.97 0.21
CA CYS A 194 -13.49 -9.93 -0.87
C CYS A 194 -13.70 -11.13 -1.80
N LEU A 195 -13.98 -10.88 -3.08
CA LEU A 195 -14.13 -11.92 -4.08
C LEU A 195 -13.14 -11.72 -5.21
N HIS A 196 -12.27 -12.70 -5.42
CA HIS A 196 -11.34 -12.77 -6.53
C HIS A 196 -11.59 -14.03 -7.37
N ALA A 197 -11.64 -13.87 -8.69
CA ALA A 197 -11.60 -14.99 -9.64
C ALA A 197 -10.58 -14.68 -10.75
N LYS A 198 -9.62 -15.59 -10.93
CA LYS A 198 -8.60 -15.48 -11.97
C LYS A 198 -9.22 -15.58 -13.38
N LYS A 199 -10.25 -16.42 -13.53
CA LYS A 199 -10.95 -16.65 -14.81
C LYS A 199 -9.96 -16.87 -15.96
N ASP A 200 -10.05 -16.10 -17.03
CA ASP A 200 -9.24 -16.23 -18.25
C ASP A 200 -8.12 -15.20 -18.33
N VAL A 201 -7.96 -14.36 -17.30
CA VAL A 201 -6.96 -13.24 -17.27
C VAL A 201 -7.14 -12.30 -18.47
N ASN A 202 -8.39 -12.13 -18.93
CA ASN A 202 -8.71 -11.27 -20.06
C ASN A 202 -8.62 -9.79 -19.68
N PRO A 203 -7.70 -8.98 -20.26
CA PRO A 203 -7.53 -7.58 -19.90
C PRO A 203 -8.76 -6.72 -20.23
N GLU A 204 -9.53 -7.05 -21.26
CA GLU A 204 -10.75 -6.31 -21.65
C GLU A 204 -11.90 -6.50 -20.66
N GLU A 205 -11.91 -7.62 -19.94
CA GLU A 205 -12.90 -7.95 -18.92
C GLU A 205 -12.34 -7.90 -17.50
N ARG A 206 -11.17 -7.28 -17.32
CA ARG A 206 -10.52 -7.10 -16.03
C ARG A 206 -11.16 -5.95 -15.27
N TYR A 207 -11.58 -6.19 -14.03
CA TYR A 207 -12.16 -5.18 -13.15
C TYR A 207 -11.70 -5.39 -11.71
N ILE A 208 -11.36 -4.28 -11.04
CA ILE A 208 -11.11 -4.21 -9.60
C ILE A 208 -12.10 -3.20 -9.04
N VAL A 209 -13.13 -3.67 -8.34
CA VAL A 209 -14.29 -2.85 -7.96
C VAL A 209 -14.45 -2.83 -6.44
N HIS A 210 -14.73 -1.65 -5.93
CA HIS A 210 -14.99 -1.40 -4.51
C HIS A 210 -16.40 -0.86 -4.35
N PHE A 211 -17.14 -1.41 -3.39
CA PHE A 211 -18.45 -0.96 -2.95
C PHE A 211 -18.33 -0.55 -1.48
N PRO A 212 -17.92 0.69 -1.18
CA PRO A 212 -17.59 1.10 0.18
C PRO A 212 -18.74 0.94 1.16
N GLN A 213 -19.97 1.24 0.75
CA GLN A 213 -21.18 1.12 1.58
C GLN A 213 -21.53 -0.32 1.92
N ASP A 214 -21.13 -1.27 1.09
CA ASP A 214 -21.41 -2.70 1.26
C ASP A 214 -20.24 -3.45 1.92
N ASN A 215 -19.13 -2.76 2.20
CA ASN A 215 -17.87 -3.37 2.63
C ASN A 215 -17.46 -4.52 1.70
N ALA A 216 -17.49 -4.28 0.39
CA ALA A 216 -17.25 -5.32 -0.61
C ALA A 216 -16.19 -4.90 -1.65
N ILE A 217 -15.37 -5.88 -2.03
CA ILE A 217 -14.33 -5.75 -3.04
C ILE A 217 -14.46 -6.93 -4.00
N MET A 218 -14.42 -6.66 -5.30
CA MET A 218 -14.52 -7.69 -6.33
C MET A 218 -13.43 -7.49 -7.38
N SER A 219 -12.59 -8.50 -7.60
CA SER A 219 -11.50 -8.50 -8.58
C SER A 219 -11.61 -9.70 -9.52
N VAL A 220 -11.65 -9.45 -10.81
CA VAL A 220 -11.83 -10.50 -11.83
C VAL A 220 -10.86 -10.31 -12.99
N ASN A 221 -10.43 -11.44 -13.59
CA ASN A 221 -9.53 -11.50 -14.74
C ASN A 221 -8.11 -10.93 -14.47
N SER A 222 -7.61 -11.06 -13.24
CA SER A 222 -6.21 -10.79 -12.90
C SER A 222 -5.66 -11.92 -12.04
N ALA A 223 -4.36 -12.15 -12.15
CA ALA A 223 -3.55 -13.00 -11.28
C ALA A 223 -2.35 -12.25 -10.69
N TYR A 224 -2.22 -10.94 -10.97
CA TYR A 224 -1.15 -10.10 -10.46
C TYR A 224 -1.44 -9.67 -9.02
N GLY A 225 -0.49 -9.89 -8.10
CA GLY A 225 -0.63 -9.61 -6.66
C GLY A 225 -1.20 -8.24 -6.31
N GLY A 226 -0.80 -7.18 -7.01
CA GLY A 226 -1.33 -5.84 -6.80
C GLY A 226 -2.83 -5.65 -7.07
N ASN A 227 -3.45 -6.59 -7.82
CA ASN A 227 -4.88 -6.60 -8.16
C ASN A 227 -5.67 -7.66 -7.39
N VAL A 228 -5.01 -8.66 -6.81
CA VAL A 228 -5.67 -9.86 -6.30
C VAL A 228 -5.42 -10.12 -4.81
N LEU A 229 -4.42 -9.49 -4.20
CA LEU A 229 -4.24 -9.49 -2.75
C LEU A 229 -5.14 -8.39 -2.17
N LEU A 230 -6.41 -8.74 -1.98
CA LEU A 230 -7.48 -7.75 -1.72
C LEU A 230 -7.39 -7.11 -0.33
N GLY A 231 -6.65 -7.71 0.59
CA GLY A 231 -6.32 -7.12 1.89
C GLY A 231 -5.44 -5.88 1.79
N LYS A 232 -4.57 -5.78 0.77
CA LYS A 232 -3.59 -4.70 0.66
C LYS A 232 -4.23 -3.36 0.27
N LYS A 233 -4.13 -2.93 -0.97
CA LYS A 233 -4.59 -1.61 -1.41
C LYS A 233 -6.11 -1.47 -1.44
N CYS A 234 -6.80 -2.54 -1.77
CA CYS A 234 -8.26 -2.53 -1.87
C CYS A 234 -8.91 -2.38 -0.50
N PHE A 235 -8.58 -3.23 0.46
CA PHE A 235 -9.13 -3.14 1.80
C PHE A 235 -8.38 -2.10 2.65
N ALA A 236 -7.05 -2.26 2.84
CA ALA A 236 -6.31 -1.47 3.81
C ALA A 236 -6.25 0.03 3.50
N LEU A 237 -6.55 0.44 2.27
CA LEU A 237 -6.65 1.85 1.88
C LEU A 237 -8.05 2.23 1.37
N ARG A 238 -8.52 1.68 0.26
CA ARG A 238 -9.77 2.16 -0.38
C ARG A 238 -11.01 1.94 0.49
N ILE A 239 -11.25 0.74 0.97
CA ILE A 239 -12.36 0.47 1.90
C ILE A 239 -12.07 1.07 3.28
N ALA A 240 -10.85 0.90 3.78
CA ALA A 240 -10.46 1.40 5.10
C ALA A 240 -10.51 2.93 5.22
N SER A 241 -10.18 3.69 4.17
CA SER A 241 -10.33 5.15 4.18
C SER A 241 -11.80 5.57 4.35
N TYR A 242 -12.72 4.85 3.71
CA TYR A 242 -14.15 5.07 3.90
C TYR A 242 -14.61 4.67 5.31
N LEU A 243 -14.22 3.51 5.81
CA LEU A 243 -14.52 3.07 7.18
C LEU A 243 -13.96 4.06 8.21
N GLY A 244 -12.72 4.51 8.01
CA GLY A 244 -12.09 5.49 8.87
C GLY A 244 -12.88 6.80 8.95
N LYS A 245 -13.39 7.30 7.82
CA LYS A 245 -14.28 8.46 7.79
C LYS A 245 -15.55 8.23 8.64
N GLN A 246 -16.15 7.05 8.57
CA GLN A 246 -17.37 6.72 9.31
C GLN A 246 -17.11 6.55 10.83
N GLU A 247 -15.99 5.95 11.18
CA GLU A 247 -15.66 5.55 12.55
C GLU A 247 -14.72 6.53 13.28
N GLY A 248 -14.16 7.52 12.58
CA GLY A 248 -13.30 8.54 13.18
C GLY A 248 -11.84 8.11 13.34
N TRP A 249 -11.28 7.44 12.35
CA TRP A 249 -9.87 7.09 12.23
C TRP A 249 -9.38 7.26 10.78
N MET A 250 -8.09 7.10 10.50
CA MET A 250 -7.52 7.34 9.17
C MET A 250 -6.75 6.11 8.67
N ALA A 251 -6.95 5.76 7.40
CA ALA A 251 -6.16 4.76 6.70
C ALA A 251 -5.30 5.48 5.65
N GLU A 252 -3.97 5.41 5.81
CA GLU A 252 -3.04 6.25 5.08
C GLU A 252 -1.96 5.44 4.38
N HIS A 253 -1.56 5.92 3.20
CA HIS A 253 -0.46 5.35 2.42
C HIS A 253 0.89 5.84 2.97
N MET A 254 1.18 5.42 4.20
CA MET A 254 2.32 5.88 5.00
C MET A 254 3.17 4.72 5.49
N LEU A 255 4.48 4.94 5.55
CA LEU A 255 5.37 4.15 6.37
C LEU A 255 5.25 4.56 7.85
N ILE A 256 5.65 3.68 8.75
CA ILE A 256 5.78 3.95 10.19
C ILE A 256 7.21 3.59 10.60
N LEU A 257 7.96 4.59 11.04
CA LEU A 257 9.38 4.51 11.36
C LEU A 257 9.63 4.93 12.80
N GLY A 258 10.37 4.12 13.56
CA GLY A 258 10.88 4.44 14.88
C GLY A 258 12.35 4.89 14.82
N LEU A 259 12.66 6.00 15.45
CA LEU A 259 14.03 6.51 15.60
C LEU A 259 14.42 6.43 17.08
N GLU A 260 15.41 5.60 17.39
CA GLU A 260 15.96 5.43 18.74
C GLU A 260 17.17 6.35 18.92
N ASN A 261 17.13 7.16 19.96
CA ASN A 261 18.25 8.02 20.33
C ASN A 261 19.29 7.27 21.19
N PRO A 262 20.48 7.86 21.46
CA PRO A 262 21.51 7.22 22.27
C PRO A 262 21.11 6.85 23.70
N GLN A 263 20.01 7.40 24.22
CA GLN A 263 19.45 7.10 25.53
C GLN A 263 18.45 5.95 25.51
N GLY A 264 18.17 5.36 24.33
CA GLY A 264 17.22 4.29 24.14
C GLY A 264 15.74 4.74 24.02
N GLU A 265 15.49 6.05 23.93
CA GLU A 265 14.15 6.58 23.69
C GLU A 265 13.80 6.45 22.19
N VAL A 266 12.65 5.85 21.88
CA VAL A 266 12.15 5.70 20.50
C VAL A 266 11.01 6.67 20.27
N LYS A 267 11.09 7.45 19.18
CA LYS A 267 10.00 8.28 18.66
C LYS A 267 9.59 7.81 17.29
N TYR A 268 8.27 7.78 17.03
CA TYR A 268 7.72 7.27 15.80
C TYR A 268 7.24 8.39 14.88
N ILE A 269 7.49 8.20 13.58
CA ILE A 269 7.09 9.10 12.49
C ILE A 269 6.24 8.31 11.52
N ALA A 270 5.11 8.88 11.08
CA ALA A 270 4.37 8.41 9.92
C ALA A 270 4.72 9.28 8.70
N ALA A 271 5.03 8.67 7.54
CA ALA A 271 5.46 9.44 6.39
C ALA A 271 4.86 8.94 5.08
N ALA A 272 4.32 9.88 4.29
CA ALA A 272 3.71 9.62 2.98
C ALA A 272 4.58 10.16 1.84
N PHE A 273 4.80 9.30 0.85
CA PHE A 273 5.52 9.63 -0.38
C PHE A 273 4.83 9.01 -1.59
N PRO A 274 4.73 9.70 -2.73
CA PRO A 274 4.31 9.10 -3.98
C PRO A 274 5.20 7.93 -4.40
N SER A 275 4.71 7.13 -5.33
CA SER A 275 5.48 6.02 -5.89
C SER A 275 6.86 6.48 -6.39
N ALA A 276 7.87 5.64 -6.19
CA ALA A 276 9.28 5.88 -6.56
C ALA A 276 9.94 7.10 -5.90
N CYS A 277 9.43 7.59 -4.77
CA CYS A 277 10.03 8.66 -3.97
C CYS A 277 10.80 8.16 -2.73
N GLY A 278 11.09 6.86 -2.65
CA GLY A 278 11.99 6.28 -1.63
C GLY A 278 11.32 5.89 -0.31
N LYS A 279 9.99 5.68 -0.29
CA LYS A 279 9.24 5.31 0.93
C LYS A 279 9.80 4.06 1.61
N THR A 280 9.93 2.94 0.90
CA THR A 280 10.48 1.68 1.46
C THR A 280 11.93 1.85 1.94
N ASN A 281 12.75 2.61 1.20
CA ASN A 281 14.12 2.90 1.62
C ASN A 281 14.18 3.71 2.92
N LEU A 282 13.24 4.65 3.10
CA LEU A 282 13.15 5.42 4.35
C LEU A 282 12.65 4.55 5.50
N ALA A 283 11.65 3.69 5.28
CA ALA A 283 11.09 2.79 6.30
C ALA A 283 12.14 1.84 6.88
N MET A 284 13.11 1.43 6.07
CA MET A 284 14.18 0.48 6.41
C MET A 284 15.56 1.13 6.39
N LEU A 285 15.63 2.43 6.65
CA LEU A 285 16.83 3.25 6.57
C LEU A 285 17.92 2.71 7.51
N ILE A 286 19.15 2.71 7.01
CA ILE A 286 20.35 2.44 7.80
C ILE A 286 20.97 3.80 8.12
N PRO A 287 21.13 4.16 9.40
CA PRO A 287 21.78 5.40 9.77
C PRO A 287 23.20 5.49 9.22
N PRO A 288 23.71 6.68 8.88
CA PRO A 288 25.12 6.87 8.56
C PRO A 288 26.02 6.38 9.71
N GLU A 289 27.22 5.89 9.38
CA GLU A 289 28.15 5.25 10.33
C GLU A 289 28.38 6.13 11.58
N TYR A 290 28.60 7.42 11.38
CA TYR A 290 28.85 8.34 12.50
C TYR A 290 27.62 8.49 13.44
N LEU A 291 26.38 8.32 12.97
CA LEU A 291 25.19 8.28 13.81
C LEU A 291 25.03 6.93 14.52
N GLN A 292 25.42 5.83 13.85
CA GLN A 292 25.47 4.52 14.49
C GLN A 292 26.47 4.50 15.64
N GLU A 293 27.66 5.09 15.45
CA GLU A 293 28.71 5.24 16.49
C GLU A 293 28.20 6.07 17.68
N LYS A 294 27.33 7.06 17.43
CA LYS A 294 26.65 7.83 18.49
C LYS A 294 25.53 7.04 19.20
N GLY A 295 25.17 5.87 18.69
CA GLY A 295 24.14 5.01 19.30
C GLY A 295 22.73 5.19 18.75
N TYR A 296 22.54 5.92 17.65
CA TYR A 296 21.23 6.03 16.99
C TYR A 296 20.87 4.75 16.24
N LYS A 297 19.59 4.37 16.28
CA LYS A 297 19.06 3.21 15.57
C LYS A 297 17.72 3.56 14.89
N VAL A 298 17.38 2.74 13.90
CA VAL A 298 16.14 2.84 13.15
C VAL A 298 15.37 1.53 13.28
N TRP A 299 14.07 1.64 13.52
CA TRP A 299 13.15 0.52 13.64
C TRP A 299 11.97 0.70 12.67
N THR A 300 11.64 -0.31 11.87
CA THR A 300 10.47 -0.28 11.01
C THR A 300 9.27 -0.94 11.69
N VAL A 301 8.12 -0.27 11.67
CA VAL A 301 6.82 -0.83 12.04
C VAL A 301 6.03 -1.15 10.78
N GLY A 302 6.18 -0.37 9.72
CA GLY A 302 5.56 -0.61 8.43
C GLY A 302 6.18 0.23 7.32
N ASP A 303 6.18 -0.30 6.09
CA ASP A 303 6.80 0.36 4.94
C ASP A 303 5.81 1.05 4.01
N ASP A 304 4.51 0.74 4.12
CA ASP A 304 3.56 1.11 3.07
C ASP A 304 2.21 1.67 3.56
N ILE A 305 1.62 1.11 4.61
CA ILE A 305 0.27 1.47 5.09
C ILE A 305 0.29 1.68 6.60
N ALA A 306 -0.35 2.76 7.04
CA ALA A 306 -0.60 3.07 8.45
C ALA A 306 -2.09 3.27 8.70
N TRP A 307 -2.63 2.64 9.72
CA TRP A 307 -3.93 2.95 10.28
C TRP A 307 -3.74 3.78 11.54
N LEU A 308 -4.28 5.01 11.51
CA LEU A 308 -4.06 6.03 12.53
C LEU A 308 -5.35 6.22 13.32
N ARG A 309 -5.27 6.09 14.63
CA ARG A 309 -6.42 6.24 15.54
C ARG A 309 -6.05 7.07 16.76
N ILE A 310 -7.01 7.86 17.25
CA ILE A 310 -6.84 8.56 18.52
C ILE A 310 -6.97 7.53 19.66
N ASN A 311 -5.93 7.42 20.46
CA ASN A 311 -5.96 6.58 21.65
C ASN A 311 -6.84 7.26 22.73
N PRO A 312 -7.90 6.58 23.22
CA PRO A 312 -8.81 7.17 24.20
C PRO A 312 -8.17 7.40 25.58
N GLU A 313 -7.03 6.77 25.89
CA GLU A 313 -6.38 6.89 27.20
C GLU A 313 -5.60 8.20 27.34
N ASP A 314 -4.91 8.66 26.29
CA ASP A 314 -4.05 9.85 26.34
C ASP A 314 -4.40 10.91 25.27
N GLY A 315 -5.36 10.63 24.39
CA GLY A 315 -5.81 11.53 23.34
C GLY A 315 -4.82 11.72 22.18
N LYS A 316 -3.72 10.97 22.12
CA LYS A 316 -2.70 11.09 21.08
C LYS A 316 -3.04 10.22 19.88
N LEU A 317 -2.42 10.52 18.75
CA LEU A 317 -2.53 9.74 17.53
C LEU A 317 -1.60 8.52 17.58
N TYR A 318 -2.16 7.32 17.44
CA TYR A 318 -1.44 6.06 17.40
C TYR A 318 -1.58 5.41 16.03
N ALA A 319 -0.57 4.65 15.62
CA ALA A 319 -0.55 3.92 14.37
C ALA A 319 -0.28 2.44 14.55
N ILE A 320 -0.97 1.61 13.75
CA ILE A 320 -0.57 0.23 13.47
C ILE A 320 -0.23 0.07 11.99
N ASN A 321 0.62 -0.91 11.68
CA ASN A 321 0.71 -1.45 10.34
C ASN A 321 -0.35 -2.56 10.18
N PRO A 322 -1.33 -2.43 9.28
CA PRO A 322 -2.32 -3.48 9.06
C PRO A 322 -1.73 -4.73 8.40
N GLU A 323 -0.59 -4.64 7.76
CA GLU A 323 0.05 -5.73 7.03
C GLU A 323 1.04 -6.53 7.91
N ALA A 324 1.23 -7.82 7.60
CA ALA A 324 2.20 -8.70 8.27
C ALA A 324 3.47 -8.93 7.42
N GLY A 325 3.50 -8.43 6.20
CA GLY A 325 4.58 -8.63 5.25
C GLY A 325 4.83 -7.40 4.38
N PHE A 326 5.85 -7.51 3.53
CA PHE A 326 6.23 -6.51 2.54
C PHE A 326 5.90 -7.01 1.14
N PHE A 327 5.27 -6.18 0.33
CA PHE A 327 5.05 -6.39 -1.10
C PHE A 327 5.87 -5.37 -1.89
N GLY A 328 7.19 -5.59 -1.92
CA GLY A 328 8.16 -4.64 -2.44
C GLY A 328 8.41 -4.77 -3.95
N VAL A 329 8.89 -3.69 -4.57
CA VAL A 329 9.43 -3.70 -5.92
C VAL A 329 10.82 -4.31 -5.88
N ALA A 330 11.09 -5.32 -6.71
CA ALA A 330 12.38 -5.99 -6.74
C ALA A 330 13.46 -5.17 -7.48
N PRO A 331 13.25 -4.66 -8.71
CA PRO A 331 14.27 -3.89 -9.43
C PRO A 331 14.82 -2.71 -8.62
N GLY A 332 16.13 -2.59 -8.62
CA GLY A 332 16.84 -1.56 -7.87
C GLY A 332 17.09 -1.87 -6.40
N THR A 333 16.48 -2.92 -5.85
CA THR A 333 16.75 -3.38 -4.48
C THR A 333 18.04 -4.18 -4.45
N SER A 334 19.01 -3.72 -3.68
CA SER A 334 20.34 -4.34 -3.57
C SER A 334 20.93 -4.11 -2.18
N GLU A 335 22.07 -4.76 -1.92
CA GLU A 335 22.84 -4.55 -0.70
C GLU A 335 23.21 -3.08 -0.48
N LYS A 336 23.43 -2.32 -1.56
CA LYS A 336 23.82 -0.90 -1.50
C LYS A 336 22.65 0.05 -1.35
N THR A 337 21.50 -0.25 -1.98
CA THR A 337 20.36 0.67 -2.04
C THR A 337 19.38 0.45 -0.90
N ASN A 338 19.15 -0.82 -0.50
CA ASN A 338 18.30 -1.18 0.64
C ASN A 338 18.64 -2.58 1.16
N PHE A 339 19.69 -2.65 1.98
CA PHE A 339 20.15 -3.89 2.60
C PHE A 339 19.04 -4.60 3.40
N ASN A 340 18.30 -3.87 4.22
CA ASN A 340 17.25 -4.46 5.07
C ASN A 340 16.11 -5.07 4.26
N ALA A 341 15.70 -4.43 3.16
CA ALA A 341 14.71 -5.00 2.25
C ALA A 341 15.24 -6.27 1.57
N LEU A 342 16.49 -6.25 1.10
CA LEU A 342 17.11 -7.42 0.48
C LEU A 342 17.21 -8.59 1.47
N GLU A 343 17.67 -8.35 2.71
CA GLU A 343 17.73 -9.37 3.76
C GLU A 343 16.35 -9.96 4.08
N SER A 344 15.29 -9.13 4.04
CA SER A 344 13.93 -9.59 4.26
C SER A 344 13.48 -10.64 3.23
N THR A 345 14.06 -10.65 2.04
CA THR A 345 13.67 -11.57 0.95
C THR A 345 14.35 -12.95 1.02
N LYS A 346 15.31 -13.16 1.92
CA LYS A 346 16.18 -14.35 1.89
C LYS A 346 15.52 -15.65 2.35
N LYS A 347 14.33 -15.61 2.94
CA LYS A 347 13.59 -16.79 3.37
C LYS A 347 12.08 -16.58 3.30
N ASN A 348 11.34 -17.66 3.08
CA ASN A 348 9.88 -17.69 3.08
C ASN A 348 9.23 -16.61 2.19
N THR A 349 9.85 -16.31 1.06
CA THR A 349 9.48 -15.22 0.15
C THR A 349 8.95 -15.76 -1.17
N ILE A 350 7.94 -15.10 -1.72
CA ILE A 350 7.45 -15.37 -3.07
C ILE A 350 7.90 -14.23 -3.98
N PHE A 351 8.69 -14.57 -5.02
CA PHE A 351 9.13 -13.63 -6.03
C PHE A 351 8.22 -13.73 -7.26
N THR A 352 7.80 -12.58 -7.78
CA THR A 352 6.87 -12.50 -8.92
C THR A 352 7.48 -11.69 -10.06
N ASN A 353 7.57 -12.30 -11.25
CA ASN A 353 8.05 -11.67 -12.49
C ASN A 353 9.51 -11.16 -12.45
N VAL A 354 10.33 -11.71 -11.60
CA VAL A 354 11.80 -11.54 -11.63
C VAL A 354 12.43 -12.52 -12.63
N ALA A 355 13.74 -12.47 -12.85
CA ALA A 355 14.45 -13.49 -13.61
C ALA A 355 14.74 -14.73 -12.74
N LEU A 356 14.62 -15.92 -13.32
CA LEU A 356 14.98 -17.18 -12.69
C LEU A 356 16.35 -17.64 -13.22
N ASN A 357 17.33 -17.81 -12.34
CA ASN A 357 18.60 -18.46 -12.66
C ASN A 357 18.38 -19.98 -12.80
N ASN A 358 18.56 -20.52 -14.00
CA ASN A 358 18.30 -21.94 -14.26
C ASN A 358 19.40 -22.86 -13.74
N ASP A 359 20.60 -22.34 -13.43
CA ASP A 359 21.73 -23.18 -12.99
C ASP A 359 21.61 -23.59 -11.52
N ASP A 360 21.06 -22.71 -10.69
CA ASP A 360 20.97 -22.96 -9.25
C ASP A 360 19.61 -22.64 -8.61
N LEU A 361 18.61 -22.30 -9.42
CA LEU A 361 17.24 -21.95 -8.97
C LEU A 361 17.23 -20.79 -7.97
N THR A 362 18.07 -19.79 -8.18
CA THR A 362 17.99 -18.48 -7.51
C THR A 362 17.28 -17.46 -8.41
N VAL A 363 17.06 -16.27 -7.91
CA VAL A 363 16.41 -15.18 -8.65
C VAL A 363 17.37 -14.01 -8.89
N TRP A 364 17.08 -13.23 -9.92
CA TRP A 364 17.84 -12.03 -10.26
C TRP A 364 16.89 -10.94 -10.79
N TRP A 365 17.28 -9.67 -10.61
CA TRP A 365 16.62 -8.50 -11.17
C TRP A 365 17.60 -7.35 -11.40
N GLU A 366 17.24 -6.42 -12.24
CA GLU A 366 18.06 -5.26 -12.58
C GLU A 366 18.37 -4.42 -11.32
N GLY A 367 19.67 -4.21 -11.09
CA GLY A 367 20.18 -3.49 -9.94
C GLY A 367 20.44 -4.33 -8.70
N LEU A 368 20.15 -5.64 -8.70
CA LEU A 368 20.55 -6.55 -7.62
C LEU A 368 22.08 -6.59 -7.49
N ASP A 369 22.75 -6.89 -8.58
CA ASP A 369 24.19 -6.84 -8.73
C ASP A 369 24.59 -6.59 -10.21
N LYS A 370 25.89 -6.65 -10.50
CA LYS A 370 26.45 -6.40 -11.84
C LYS A 370 26.58 -7.68 -12.70
N ASN A 371 26.17 -8.83 -12.17
CA ASN A 371 26.43 -10.14 -12.76
C ASN A 371 25.12 -10.88 -13.07
N PRO A 372 24.39 -10.52 -14.13
CA PRO A 372 23.19 -11.26 -14.51
C PRO A 372 23.54 -12.72 -14.83
N PRO A 373 22.69 -13.69 -14.48
CA PRO A 373 22.94 -15.10 -14.73
C PRO A 373 22.98 -15.38 -16.23
N LYS A 374 23.98 -16.15 -16.67
CA LYS A 374 24.13 -16.49 -18.08
C LYS A 374 22.99 -17.36 -18.58
N ASN A 375 22.63 -18.40 -17.83
CA ASN A 375 21.53 -19.30 -18.16
C ASN A 375 20.32 -18.93 -17.31
N CYS A 376 19.42 -18.12 -17.84
CA CYS A 376 18.24 -17.69 -17.08
C CYS A 376 16.95 -17.77 -17.89
N THR A 377 15.84 -17.75 -17.18
CA THR A 377 14.50 -17.54 -17.73
C THR A 377 14.05 -16.13 -17.35
N ASN A 378 13.75 -15.28 -18.34
CA ASN A 378 13.29 -13.93 -18.11
C ASN A 378 11.81 -13.89 -17.64
N TRP A 379 11.30 -12.72 -17.32
CA TRP A 379 9.93 -12.55 -16.85
C TRP A 379 8.86 -12.95 -17.89
N LEU A 380 9.19 -12.98 -19.18
CA LEU A 380 8.31 -13.48 -20.26
C LEU A 380 8.31 -15.02 -20.35
N GLY A 381 9.20 -15.70 -19.64
CA GLY A 381 9.35 -17.14 -19.68
C GLY A 381 10.28 -17.67 -20.77
N GLU A 382 11.04 -16.78 -21.38
CA GLU A 382 12.01 -17.12 -22.40
C GLU A 382 13.36 -17.51 -21.76
N LYS A 383 13.97 -18.58 -22.25
CA LYS A 383 15.34 -18.96 -21.87
C LYS A 383 16.33 -18.12 -22.64
N VAL A 384 17.13 -17.35 -21.93
CA VAL A 384 18.06 -16.38 -22.51
C VAL A 384 19.43 -16.44 -21.84
N ASP A 385 20.44 -15.93 -22.54
CA ASP A 385 21.74 -15.60 -21.95
C ASP A 385 21.63 -14.19 -21.35
N GLY A 386 21.50 -14.10 -20.01
CA GLY A 386 21.30 -12.82 -19.33
C GLY A 386 22.44 -11.83 -19.47
N THR A 387 23.63 -12.29 -19.86
CA THR A 387 24.81 -11.41 -20.08
C THR A 387 24.78 -10.69 -21.43
N THR A 388 23.97 -11.14 -22.36
CA THR A 388 23.88 -10.61 -23.74
C THR A 388 22.46 -10.20 -24.14
N TYR A 389 21.46 -10.46 -23.29
CA TYR A 389 20.07 -10.12 -23.57
C TYR A 389 19.86 -8.60 -23.54
N GLU A 390 19.27 -8.04 -24.58
CA GLU A 390 19.08 -6.59 -24.73
C GLU A 390 17.81 -6.05 -24.04
N GLY A 391 16.94 -6.93 -23.51
CA GLY A 391 15.73 -6.57 -22.78
C GLY A 391 15.91 -6.62 -21.25
N ASN A 392 14.85 -6.30 -20.53
CA ASN A 392 14.81 -6.51 -19.08
C ASN A 392 14.61 -7.98 -18.76
N LEU A 393 15.47 -8.55 -17.93
CA LEU A 393 15.35 -9.92 -17.43
C LEU A 393 14.21 -10.06 -16.42
N ALA A 394 14.06 -9.09 -15.52
CA ALA A 394 12.92 -8.96 -14.64
C ALA A 394 11.97 -7.87 -15.16
N HIS A 395 10.66 -8.01 -14.93
CA HIS A 395 9.73 -6.93 -15.25
C HIS A 395 10.04 -5.70 -14.37
N PRO A 396 10.00 -4.45 -14.90
CA PRO A 396 10.30 -3.24 -14.11
C PRO A 396 9.42 -3.06 -12.86
N ASN A 397 8.24 -3.70 -12.83
CA ASN A 397 7.33 -3.73 -11.69
C ASN A 397 7.27 -5.11 -11.01
N SER A 398 8.29 -5.96 -11.21
CA SER A 398 8.41 -7.25 -10.51
C SER A 398 8.44 -7.06 -9.01
N ARG A 399 7.93 -8.05 -8.28
CA ARG A 399 7.69 -7.95 -6.83
C ARG A 399 8.32 -9.09 -6.07
N PHE A 400 8.59 -8.83 -4.80
CA PHE A 400 8.75 -9.84 -3.78
C PHE A 400 7.68 -9.67 -2.70
N THR A 401 7.20 -10.79 -2.17
CA THR A 401 6.32 -10.84 -1.00
C THR A 401 7.07 -11.52 0.12
N ALA A 402 7.49 -10.77 1.13
CA ALA A 402 8.33 -11.25 2.22
C ALA A 402 7.69 -11.02 3.59
N PRO A 403 7.82 -11.96 4.55
CA PRO A 403 7.37 -11.74 5.93
C PRO A 403 8.11 -10.55 6.56
N ALA A 404 7.38 -9.64 7.21
CA ALA A 404 8.00 -8.47 7.85
C ALA A 404 8.98 -8.86 8.96
N ILE A 405 8.73 -9.98 9.64
CA ILE A 405 9.61 -10.51 10.69
C ILE A 405 11.01 -10.90 10.21
N ASN A 406 11.20 -11.03 8.89
CA ASN A 406 12.53 -11.27 8.31
C ASN A 406 13.40 -9.99 8.29
N CYS A 407 12.80 -8.81 8.44
CA CYS A 407 13.52 -7.56 8.34
C CYS A 407 14.46 -7.36 9.54
N PRO A 408 15.77 -7.11 9.30
CA PRO A 408 16.73 -6.94 10.39
C PRO A 408 16.42 -5.79 11.35
N CYS A 409 15.74 -4.74 10.88
CA CYS A 409 15.34 -3.59 11.68
C CYS A 409 13.85 -3.58 12.05
N ILE A 410 13.18 -4.74 12.05
CA ILE A 410 11.79 -4.82 12.49
C ILE A 410 11.66 -4.38 13.95
N SER A 411 10.68 -3.51 14.24
CA SER A 411 10.41 -3.03 15.59
C SER A 411 9.84 -4.14 16.49
N SER A 412 10.22 -4.17 17.76
CA SER A 412 9.55 -5.00 18.77
C SER A 412 8.06 -4.64 18.92
N GLU A 413 7.68 -3.41 18.53
CA GLU A 413 6.31 -2.90 18.59
C GLU A 413 5.47 -3.25 17.34
N PHE A 414 6.03 -4.02 16.41
CA PHE A 414 5.35 -4.38 15.15
C PHE A 414 4.00 -5.07 15.38
N GLU A 415 3.91 -5.98 16.36
CA GLU A 415 2.67 -6.68 16.74
C GLU A 415 1.99 -6.07 17.99
N ASN A 416 2.36 -4.86 18.41
CA ASN A 416 1.71 -4.22 19.54
C ASN A 416 0.25 -3.92 19.20
N PRO A 417 -0.72 -4.52 19.92
CA PRO A 417 -2.14 -4.34 19.61
C PRO A 417 -2.66 -2.91 19.85
N GLN A 418 -1.94 -2.11 20.64
CA GLN A 418 -2.25 -0.70 20.85
C GLN A 418 -1.59 0.21 19.80
N GLY A 419 -0.69 -0.31 19.00
CA GLY A 419 0.10 0.48 18.07
C GLY A 419 1.17 1.35 18.76
N VAL A 420 1.71 2.31 18.00
CA VAL A 420 2.76 3.22 18.45
C VAL A 420 2.33 4.67 18.37
N PRO A 421 2.70 5.54 19.35
CA PRO A 421 2.32 6.95 19.34
C PRO A 421 3.12 7.69 18.23
N ILE A 422 2.44 8.48 17.42
CA ILE A 422 3.05 9.24 16.33
C ILE A 422 3.45 10.62 16.83
N SER A 423 4.75 10.92 16.75
CA SER A 423 5.33 12.20 17.16
C SER A 423 5.31 13.26 16.05
N ALA A 424 5.41 12.84 14.79
CA ALA A 424 5.39 13.70 13.62
C ALA A 424 4.80 12.99 12.40
N ILE A 425 4.16 13.77 11.52
CA ILE A 425 3.72 13.32 10.19
C ILE A 425 4.57 14.03 9.14
N VAL A 426 5.07 13.28 8.16
CA VAL A 426 5.94 13.81 7.11
C VAL A 426 5.33 13.52 5.74
N PHE A 427 5.12 14.57 4.96
CA PHE A 427 4.81 14.48 3.55
C PHE A 427 6.05 14.75 2.72
N GLY A 428 6.19 14.09 1.57
CA GLY A 428 7.30 14.37 0.68
C GLY A 428 7.00 13.99 -0.76
N GLY A 429 7.70 14.66 -1.68
CA GLY A 429 7.56 14.40 -3.12
C GLY A 429 8.84 14.84 -3.85
N ARG A 430 8.98 14.36 -5.09
CA ARG A 430 10.10 14.74 -5.94
C ARG A 430 9.84 16.08 -6.59
N ARG A 431 10.60 17.11 -6.17
CA ARG A 431 10.57 18.44 -6.74
C ARG A 431 12.00 18.91 -7.01
N ALA A 432 12.33 19.18 -8.27
CA ALA A 432 13.68 19.60 -8.65
C ALA A 432 14.04 21.01 -8.13
N LYS A 433 13.05 21.92 -8.02
CA LYS A 433 13.29 23.33 -7.71
C LYS A 433 12.40 23.91 -6.61
N THR A 434 11.14 23.49 -6.50
CA THR A 434 10.12 24.21 -5.72
C THR A 434 10.28 24.05 -4.21
N ALA A 435 10.23 22.81 -3.70
CA ALA A 435 10.22 22.56 -2.27
C ALA A 435 11.66 22.56 -1.69
N PRO A 436 11.89 23.19 -0.53
CA PRO A 436 13.16 23.06 0.20
C PRO A 436 13.33 21.64 0.75
N LEU A 437 14.54 21.37 1.29
CA LEU A 437 14.88 20.08 1.89
C LEU A 437 13.88 19.66 2.98
N VAL A 438 13.47 20.61 3.81
CA VAL A 438 12.46 20.39 4.85
C VAL A 438 11.79 21.71 5.26
N TYR A 439 10.50 21.64 5.60
CA TYR A 439 9.82 22.69 6.34
C TYR A 439 8.68 22.10 7.20
N GLN A 440 8.31 22.82 8.24
CA GLN A 440 7.23 22.47 9.15
C GLN A 440 5.98 23.30 8.83
N ALA A 441 4.81 22.68 8.81
CA ALA A 441 3.54 23.39 8.78
C ALA A 441 3.33 24.17 10.11
N ARG A 442 2.66 25.33 10.05
CA ARG A 442 2.45 26.20 11.23
C ARG A 442 1.49 25.59 12.24
N ASP A 443 0.49 24.87 11.72
CA ASP A 443 -0.55 24.19 12.50
C ASP A 443 -1.10 22.99 11.71
N TRP A 444 -2.09 22.31 12.27
CA TRP A 444 -2.69 21.14 11.61
C TRP A 444 -3.42 21.50 10.31
N GLU A 445 -4.19 22.61 10.27
CA GLU A 445 -4.92 23.03 9.06
C GLU A 445 -3.94 23.30 7.90
N HIS A 446 -2.85 24.03 8.19
CA HIS A 446 -1.77 24.24 7.23
C HIS A 446 -1.11 22.91 6.83
N GLY A 447 -0.91 21.99 7.78
CA GLY A 447 -0.37 20.66 7.50
C GLY A 447 -1.25 19.82 6.57
N VAL A 448 -2.57 19.87 6.74
CA VAL A 448 -3.53 19.23 5.83
C VAL A 448 -3.45 19.85 4.44
N PHE A 449 -3.32 21.17 4.34
CA PHE A 449 -3.09 21.84 3.07
C PHE A 449 -1.78 21.40 2.39
N VAL A 450 -0.68 21.30 3.15
CA VAL A 450 0.62 20.80 2.66
C VAL A 450 0.46 19.40 2.08
N GLY A 451 -0.23 18.50 2.78
CA GLY A 451 -0.54 17.15 2.28
C GLY A 451 -1.46 17.15 1.07
N ALA A 452 -2.51 17.99 1.07
CA ALA A 452 -3.47 18.10 -0.04
C ALA A 452 -2.85 18.65 -1.33
N THR A 453 -1.79 19.45 -1.23
CA THR A 453 -1.05 20.03 -2.36
C THR A 453 0.19 19.26 -2.75
N MET A 454 0.46 18.14 -2.08
CA MET A 454 1.63 17.30 -2.37
C MET A 454 1.72 16.94 -3.84
N ALA A 455 2.91 17.02 -4.40
CA ALA A 455 3.17 16.75 -5.79
C ALA A 455 4.50 16.06 -6.02
N SER A 456 4.59 15.33 -7.11
CA SER A 456 5.84 14.69 -7.54
C SER A 456 6.04 14.86 -9.05
N GLU A 457 7.26 15.13 -9.45
CA GLU A 457 7.65 15.16 -10.86
C GLU A 457 7.81 13.74 -11.41
N THR A 458 7.37 13.54 -12.65
CA THR A 458 7.48 12.26 -13.35
C THR A 458 8.94 11.90 -13.64
N THR A 459 9.21 10.60 -13.62
CA THR A 459 10.53 10.02 -13.95
C THR A 459 10.50 9.32 -15.30
N ALA A 460 11.67 8.95 -15.82
CA ALA A 460 11.80 8.17 -17.06
C ALA A 460 11.10 6.78 -16.99
N ALA A 461 10.84 6.26 -15.79
CA ALA A 461 10.10 5.02 -15.60
C ALA A 461 8.57 5.17 -15.67
N ALA A 462 8.07 6.41 -15.66
CA ALA A 462 6.64 6.68 -15.77
C ALA A 462 6.23 6.93 -17.24
N ALA A 463 5.02 6.54 -17.58
CA ALA A 463 4.47 6.89 -18.90
C ALA A 463 4.30 8.41 -19.04
N GLY A 464 4.85 8.99 -20.11
CA GLY A 464 4.76 10.42 -20.44
C GLY A 464 6.09 11.17 -20.34
N ALA A 465 6.02 12.52 -20.42
CA ALA A 465 7.21 13.37 -20.36
C ALA A 465 7.83 13.39 -18.96
N VAL A 466 9.16 13.40 -18.90
CA VAL A 466 9.93 13.53 -17.63
C VAL A 466 9.81 14.94 -17.08
N GLY A 467 9.72 15.09 -15.76
CA GLY A 467 9.69 16.39 -15.07
C GLY A 467 8.31 17.06 -15.03
N VAL A 468 7.25 16.37 -15.45
CA VAL A 468 5.88 16.89 -15.34
C VAL A 468 5.39 16.76 -13.90
N VAL A 469 4.93 17.86 -13.32
CA VAL A 469 4.37 17.91 -11.96
C VAL A 469 3.01 17.21 -11.95
N ARG A 470 2.87 16.19 -11.11
CA ARG A 470 1.60 15.49 -10.86
C ARG A 470 1.21 15.65 -9.40
N ARG A 471 0.00 16.16 -9.16
CA ARG A 471 -0.57 16.22 -7.81
C ARG A 471 -0.98 14.83 -7.36
N ASP A 472 -0.53 14.48 -6.18
CA ASP A 472 -0.84 13.23 -5.49
C ASP A 472 -1.06 13.51 -4.00
N PRO A 473 -2.22 14.08 -3.63
CA PRO A 473 -2.53 14.45 -2.26
C PRO A 473 -2.24 13.32 -1.28
N MET A 474 -1.36 13.59 -0.31
CA MET A 474 -0.98 12.65 0.76
C MET A 474 -0.54 11.27 0.25
N ALA A 475 -0.10 11.16 -1.02
CA ALA A 475 0.15 9.90 -1.75
C ALA A 475 -1.07 8.96 -1.81
N MET A 476 -2.27 9.51 -1.69
CA MET A 476 -3.54 8.77 -1.59
C MET A 476 -4.42 8.86 -2.84
N LYS A 477 -4.00 9.57 -3.88
CA LYS A 477 -4.84 9.79 -5.08
C LYS A 477 -5.47 8.50 -5.63
N PRO A 478 -4.75 7.36 -5.80
CA PRO A 478 -5.35 6.13 -6.30
C PRO A 478 -6.05 5.28 -5.21
N PHE A 479 -6.10 5.74 -3.96
CA PHE A 479 -6.39 4.88 -2.80
C PHE A 479 -7.49 5.38 -1.87
N VAL A 480 -8.15 6.49 -2.18
CA VAL A 480 -9.29 6.99 -1.40
C VAL A 480 -10.58 6.38 -1.95
N GLY A 481 -11.35 5.74 -1.08
CA GLY A 481 -12.60 5.04 -1.44
C GLY A 481 -13.83 5.94 -1.49
N TYR A 482 -13.66 7.27 -1.58
CA TYR A 482 -14.72 8.26 -1.65
C TYR A 482 -14.16 9.60 -2.19
N ASN A 483 -14.94 10.68 -2.17
CA ASN A 483 -14.53 11.96 -2.71
C ASN A 483 -13.30 12.54 -1.96
N MET A 484 -12.25 12.88 -2.69
CA MET A 484 -11.00 13.40 -2.14
C MET A 484 -11.20 14.72 -1.38
N ALA A 485 -12.14 15.57 -1.75
CA ALA A 485 -12.44 16.78 -0.99
C ALA A 485 -12.97 16.46 0.42
N ASP A 486 -13.82 15.44 0.55
CA ASP A 486 -14.30 14.96 1.83
C ASP A 486 -13.19 14.30 2.66
N TYR A 487 -12.22 13.66 1.99
CA TYR A 487 -11.04 13.11 2.65
C TYR A 487 -10.19 14.23 3.29
N PHE A 488 -10.01 15.37 2.62
CA PHE A 488 -9.39 16.55 3.23
C PHE A 488 -10.21 17.05 4.43
N GLY A 489 -11.54 17.09 4.29
CA GLY A 489 -12.44 17.43 5.39
C GLY A 489 -12.29 16.49 6.59
N HIS A 490 -12.14 15.19 6.35
CA HIS A 490 -11.92 14.21 7.41
C HIS A 490 -10.60 14.46 8.16
N TRP A 491 -9.51 14.77 7.46
CA TRP A 491 -8.24 15.17 8.07
C TRP A 491 -8.40 16.41 8.97
N LEU A 492 -9.12 17.42 8.51
CA LEU A 492 -9.41 18.64 9.29
C LEU A 492 -10.20 18.30 10.57
N GLU A 493 -11.21 17.43 10.48
CA GLU A 493 -11.99 16.98 11.62
C GLU A 493 -11.16 16.17 12.63
N MET A 494 -10.23 15.35 12.15
CA MET A 494 -9.32 14.62 13.03
C MET A 494 -8.43 15.57 13.83
N GLY A 495 -7.96 16.67 13.23
CA GLY A 495 -7.20 17.69 13.94
C GLY A 495 -8.00 18.38 15.03
N LYS A 496 -9.28 18.68 14.78
CA LYS A 496 -10.18 19.24 15.81
C LYS A 496 -10.36 18.29 16.99
N LYS A 497 -10.44 16.98 16.74
CA LYS A 497 -10.54 15.95 17.78
C LYS A 497 -9.25 15.78 18.58
N LEU A 498 -8.10 15.88 17.91
CA LEU A 498 -6.76 15.78 18.53
C LEU A 498 -6.44 17.00 19.38
N GLY A 499 -6.87 18.20 18.95
CA GLY A 499 -6.54 19.44 19.63
C GLY A 499 -5.04 19.62 19.83
N ASP A 500 -4.60 19.89 21.04
CA ASP A 500 -3.17 20.10 21.38
C ASP A 500 -2.32 18.82 21.27
N ASN A 501 -2.95 17.65 21.14
CA ASN A 501 -2.25 16.37 20.94
C ASN A 501 -1.98 16.05 19.45
N ALA A 502 -2.38 16.95 18.53
CA ALA A 502 -2.12 16.76 17.11
C ALA A 502 -0.61 16.74 16.82
N PRO A 503 -0.10 15.69 16.14
CA PRO A 503 1.30 15.67 15.72
C PRO A 503 1.63 16.85 14.82
N ALA A 504 2.84 17.37 14.90
CA ALA A 504 3.33 18.36 13.94
C ALA A 504 3.49 17.73 12.56
N ILE A 505 3.21 18.51 11.51
CA ILE A 505 3.27 18.05 10.12
C ILE A 505 4.44 18.76 9.43
N PHE A 506 5.22 17.98 8.67
CA PHE A 506 6.39 18.44 7.94
C PHE A 506 6.29 18.05 6.47
N HIS A 507 7.04 18.78 5.63
CA HIS A 507 7.29 18.40 4.25
C HIS A 507 8.79 18.25 4.03
N VAL A 508 9.19 17.23 3.27
CA VAL A 508 10.58 16.96 2.89
C VAL A 508 10.73 16.77 1.38
N ASN A 509 11.90 17.14 0.86
CA ASN A 509 12.24 16.96 -0.55
C ASN A 509 13.71 16.54 -0.70
N TRP A 510 13.94 15.27 -0.96
CA TRP A 510 15.27 14.69 -1.17
C TRP A 510 15.86 14.93 -2.58
N PHE A 511 15.09 15.56 -3.49
CA PHE A 511 15.31 15.50 -4.93
C PHE A 511 15.62 16.86 -5.56
N ARG A 512 15.94 17.86 -4.75
CA ARG A 512 16.35 19.17 -5.26
C ARG A 512 17.64 19.06 -6.07
N LYS A 513 17.69 19.80 -7.20
CA LYS A 513 18.80 19.75 -8.15
C LYS A 513 19.44 21.12 -8.29
N ASP A 514 20.77 21.09 -8.54
CA ASP A 514 21.53 22.26 -8.98
C ASP A 514 21.25 22.61 -10.45
N ASP A 515 21.88 23.65 -10.96
CA ASP A 515 21.73 24.13 -12.32
C ASP A 515 22.29 23.15 -13.38
N GLU A 516 23.23 22.27 -12.97
CA GLU A 516 23.80 21.19 -13.78
C GLU A 516 22.90 19.94 -13.79
N GLY A 517 21.86 19.91 -12.95
CA GLY A 517 20.91 18.81 -12.85
C GLY A 517 21.31 17.69 -11.88
N ASN A 518 22.34 17.89 -11.07
CA ASN A 518 22.76 16.95 -10.04
C ASN A 518 21.89 17.10 -8.79
N PHE A 519 21.71 16.00 -8.03
CA PHE A 519 21.05 16.08 -6.74
C PHE A 519 21.94 16.78 -5.72
N MET A 520 21.38 17.79 -5.06
CA MET A 520 22.06 18.58 -4.03
C MET A 520 22.13 17.86 -2.65
N TRP A 521 21.25 16.88 -2.43
CA TRP A 521 21.19 16.09 -1.19
C TRP A 521 21.54 14.63 -1.47
N PRO A 522 22.38 13.97 -0.66
CA PRO A 522 22.82 12.59 -0.92
C PRO A 522 21.69 11.56 -0.77
N GLY A 523 20.68 11.84 0.04
CA GLY A 523 19.58 10.91 0.27
C GLY A 523 19.95 9.69 1.12
N PHE A 524 19.21 8.60 0.98
CA PHE A 524 19.42 7.33 1.70
C PHE A 524 19.57 7.53 3.22
N GLY A 525 20.62 6.98 3.82
CA GLY A 525 20.90 7.07 5.25
C GLY A 525 20.98 8.50 5.78
N ASP A 526 21.46 9.45 4.97
CA ASP A 526 21.59 10.84 5.35
C ASP A 526 20.25 11.58 5.51
N ASN A 527 19.16 11.02 5.02
CA ASN A 527 17.80 11.52 5.32
C ASN A 527 17.51 11.50 6.82
N MET A 528 18.17 10.64 7.59
CA MET A 528 18.06 10.62 9.04
C MET A 528 18.44 11.95 9.69
N ARG A 529 19.38 12.70 9.14
CA ARG A 529 19.81 14.02 9.64
C ARG A 529 18.64 15.01 9.69
N VAL A 530 17.82 14.98 8.65
CA VAL A 530 16.60 15.80 8.55
C VAL A 530 15.52 15.30 9.53
N LEU A 531 15.36 13.98 9.65
CA LEU A 531 14.41 13.40 10.61
C LEU A 531 14.81 13.72 12.06
N LEU A 532 16.08 13.81 12.38
CA LEU A 532 16.56 14.23 13.71
C LEU A 532 16.17 15.69 14.00
N TRP A 533 16.32 16.61 13.03
CA TRP A 533 15.81 17.97 13.19
C TRP A 533 14.29 17.99 13.43
N ILE A 534 13.52 17.19 12.68
CA ILE A 534 12.08 17.06 12.89
C ILE A 534 11.76 16.63 14.33
N LEU A 535 12.47 15.62 14.85
CA LEU A 535 12.27 15.14 16.22
C LEU A 535 12.71 16.15 17.28
N ASP A 536 13.75 16.93 17.02
CA ASP A 536 14.19 18.02 17.90
C ASP A 536 13.16 19.16 17.90
N ARG A 537 12.53 19.47 16.75
CA ARG A 537 11.41 20.41 16.67
C ARG A 537 10.25 20.00 17.55
N VAL A 538 9.76 18.76 17.40
CA VAL A 538 8.61 18.26 18.20
C VAL A 538 8.94 18.06 19.69
N SER A 539 10.22 18.03 20.03
CA SER A 539 10.73 17.95 21.40
C SER A 539 11.03 19.32 22.02
N GLY A 540 10.85 20.41 21.25
CA GLY A 540 11.17 21.78 21.69
C GLY A 540 12.68 22.05 21.87
N LYS A 541 13.55 21.27 21.19
CA LYS A 541 15.01 21.38 21.27
C LYS A 541 15.63 22.17 20.11
N ALA A 542 14.90 22.32 18.99
CA ALA A 542 15.34 23.07 17.82
C ALA A 542 14.40 24.23 17.51
N ASP A 543 14.95 25.35 17.06
CA ASP A 543 14.21 26.50 16.58
C ASP A 543 13.90 26.42 15.09
N ALA A 544 13.02 27.28 14.60
CA ALA A 544 12.73 27.47 13.19
C ALA A 544 12.32 28.92 12.95
N HIS A 545 12.58 29.44 11.74
CA HIS A 545 12.16 30.75 11.31
C HIS A 545 10.97 30.66 10.35
N ASP A 546 10.10 31.67 10.37
CA ASP A 546 8.94 31.73 9.49
C ASP A 546 9.33 32.14 8.05
N SER A 547 8.67 31.58 7.08
CA SER A 547 8.82 31.86 5.67
C SER A 547 7.48 31.96 4.96
N ALA A 548 7.44 32.25 3.67
CA ALA A 548 6.20 32.28 2.91
C ALA A 548 5.43 30.93 2.94
N ILE A 549 6.12 29.81 3.05
CA ILE A 549 5.56 28.47 2.94
C ILE A 549 5.42 27.70 4.26
N GLY A 550 6.00 28.18 5.35
CA GLY A 550 6.04 27.50 6.64
C GLY A 550 7.31 27.80 7.41
N LEU A 551 7.60 26.96 8.42
CA LEU A 551 8.72 27.14 9.32
C LEU A 551 9.93 26.32 8.83
N LEU A 552 11.08 26.99 8.67
CA LEU A 552 12.32 26.36 8.14
C LEU A 552 13.42 26.34 9.20
N PRO A 553 14.32 25.32 9.13
CA PRO A 553 15.59 25.38 9.84
C PRO A 553 16.53 26.42 9.19
N THR A 554 17.57 26.78 9.91
CA THR A 554 18.77 27.39 9.35
C THR A 554 19.80 26.32 8.98
N ALA A 555 20.82 26.65 8.20
CA ALA A 555 21.88 25.69 7.85
C ALA A 555 22.58 25.10 9.09
N SER A 556 22.64 25.84 10.19
CA SER A 556 23.24 25.37 11.44
C SER A 556 22.41 24.32 12.20
N ASP A 557 21.14 24.16 11.86
CA ASP A 557 20.24 23.25 12.57
C ASP A 557 20.30 21.80 12.03
N ILE A 558 20.90 21.60 10.86
CA ILE A 558 21.05 20.27 10.24
C ILE A 558 22.53 19.87 10.25
N ASP A 559 22.83 18.78 10.93
CA ASP A 559 24.20 18.24 11.01
C ASP A 559 24.63 17.63 9.67
N THR A 560 25.52 18.30 8.95
CA THR A 560 26.13 17.86 7.68
C THR A 560 27.54 17.31 7.85
N THR A 561 27.96 16.97 9.07
CA THR A 561 29.30 16.41 9.37
C THR A 561 29.61 15.23 8.43
N GLY A 562 30.72 15.33 7.72
CA GLY A 562 31.20 14.27 6.81
C GLY A 562 30.57 14.24 5.42
N LEU A 563 29.58 15.11 5.11
CA LEU A 563 28.93 15.13 3.78
C LEU A 563 29.71 15.95 2.74
N GLY A 564 30.57 16.88 3.16
CA GLY A 564 31.24 17.82 2.25
C GLY A 564 30.30 18.89 1.66
N ILE A 565 29.08 19.04 2.20
CA ILE A 565 28.13 20.08 1.84
C ILE A 565 28.51 21.36 2.60
N SER A 566 28.72 22.47 1.90
CA SER A 566 29.00 23.77 2.51
C SER A 566 27.73 24.40 3.12
N ALA A 567 27.94 25.41 3.98
CA ALA A 567 26.81 26.15 4.56
C ALA A 567 25.96 26.85 3.45
N GLU A 568 26.61 27.37 2.42
CA GLU A 568 25.98 28.02 1.28
C GLU A 568 25.13 27.03 0.45
N GLU A 569 25.61 25.83 0.23
CA GLU A 569 24.85 24.76 -0.45
C GLU A 569 23.64 24.31 0.38
N LEU A 570 23.81 24.23 1.70
CA LEU A 570 22.70 23.89 2.59
C LEU A 570 21.67 25.03 2.67
N ASP A 571 22.10 26.28 2.70
CA ASP A 571 21.20 27.44 2.62
C ASP A 571 20.43 27.45 1.28
N ALA A 572 21.07 27.07 0.17
CA ALA A 572 20.41 26.90 -1.10
C ALA A 572 19.36 25.78 -1.08
N LEU A 573 19.66 24.63 -0.41
CA LEU A 573 18.71 23.54 -0.21
C LEU A 573 17.48 23.93 0.64
N LEU A 574 17.65 24.88 1.56
CA LEU A 574 16.62 25.39 2.46
C LEU A 574 15.92 26.64 1.90
N SER A 575 16.37 27.17 0.77
CA SER A 575 15.81 28.39 0.20
C SER A 575 14.41 28.21 -0.39
N VAL A 576 13.64 29.28 -0.35
CA VAL A 576 12.30 29.39 -0.94
C VAL A 576 12.33 30.42 -2.05
N ASP A 577 12.22 29.97 -3.31
CA ASP A 577 12.09 30.84 -4.47
C ASP A 577 10.61 31.18 -4.67
N LYS A 578 10.24 32.44 -4.35
CA LYS A 578 8.85 32.90 -4.42
C LYS A 578 8.27 32.85 -5.83
N GLU A 579 9.06 33.09 -6.87
CA GLU A 579 8.56 33.06 -8.24
C GLU A 579 8.24 31.64 -8.70
N VAL A 580 9.09 30.68 -8.37
CA VAL A 580 8.82 29.26 -8.63
C VAL A 580 7.57 28.78 -7.86
N TRP A 581 7.38 29.25 -6.64
CA TRP A 581 6.20 28.92 -5.84
C TRP A 581 4.92 29.56 -6.37
N LYS A 582 4.96 30.77 -6.96
CA LYS A 582 3.79 31.39 -7.61
C LYS A 582 3.29 30.56 -8.78
N GLU A 583 4.20 29.99 -9.59
CA GLU A 583 3.83 29.05 -10.66
C GLU A 583 3.15 27.80 -10.08
N ASP A 584 3.65 27.28 -8.97
CA ASP A 584 3.06 26.10 -8.31
C ASP A 584 1.69 26.41 -7.71
N VAL A 585 1.46 27.64 -7.21
CA VAL A 585 0.14 28.09 -6.72
C VAL A 585 -0.91 28.06 -7.83
N GLU A 586 -0.56 28.49 -9.06
CA GLU A 586 -1.49 28.42 -10.19
C GLU A 586 -1.84 26.95 -10.52
N ASN A 587 -0.87 26.05 -10.50
CA ASN A 587 -1.12 24.62 -10.68
C ASN A 587 -1.97 24.02 -9.55
N ILE A 588 -1.83 24.50 -8.31
CA ILE A 588 -2.69 24.11 -7.17
C ILE A 588 -4.13 24.59 -7.41
N LYS A 589 -4.31 25.85 -7.84
CA LYS A 589 -5.64 26.41 -8.15
C LYS A 589 -6.35 25.58 -9.21
N GLU A 590 -5.66 25.24 -10.30
CA GLU A 590 -6.19 24.37 -11.36
C GLU A 590 -6.59 23.00 -10.82
N TYR A 591 -5.73 22.38 -10.01
CA TYR A 591 -6.01 21.08 -9.41
C TYR A 591 -7.22 21.13 -8.49
N PHE A 592 -7.35 22.13 -7.64
CA PHE A 592 -8.46 22.27 -6.71
C PHE A 592 -9.79 22.64 -7.37
N ALA A 593 -9.77 23.25 -8.55
CA ALA A 593 -10.99 23.63 -9.29
C ALA A 593 -11.92 22.44 -9.58
N GLN A 594 -11.37 21.22 -9.75
CA GLN A 594 -12.15 20.01 -9.98
C GLN A 594 -13.08 19.63 -8.83
N PHE A 595 -12.81 20.09 -7.62
CA PHE A 595 -13.63 19.78 -6.43
C PHE A 595 -14.77 20.76 -6.20
N GLY A 596 -14.75 21.91 -6.88
CA GLY A 596 -15.79 22.93 -6.80
C GLY A 596 -16.08 23.40 -5.37
N ASP A 597 -17.37 23.46 -5.03
CA ASP A 597 -17.82 23.91 -3.71
C ASP A 597 -17.56 22.87 -2.61
N ARG A 598 -17.26 21.64 -2.97
CA ARG A 598 -16.98 20.54 -2.00
C ARG A 598 -15.59 20.67 -1.37
N LEU A 599 -14.68 21.41 -1.97
CA LEU A 599 -13.37 21.70 -1.36
C LEU A 599 -13.56 22.43 -0.03
N PRO A 600 -13.01 21.93 1.11
CA PRO A 600 -13.17 22.57 2.41
C PRO A 600 -12.73 24.04 2.43
N ALA A 601 -13.50 24.88 3.10
CA ALA A 601 -13.20 26.31 3.21
C ALA A 601 -11.82 26.58 3.87
N ASP A 602 -11.41 25.75 4.81
CA ASP A 602 -10.10 25.84 5.46
C ASP A 602 -8.96 25.62 4.47
N ILE A 603 -9.12 24.68 3.51
CA ILE A 603 -8.13 24.46 2.45
C ILE A 603 -8.08 25.65 1.47
N LYS A 604 -9.22 26.23 1.09
CA LYS A 604 -9.27 27.44 0.26
C LYS A 604 -8.56 28.61 0.94
N LYS A 605 -8.82 28.80 2.26
CA LYS A 605 -8.17 29.83 3.08
C LYS A 605 -6.66 29.65 3.15
N GLN A 606 -6.15 28.42 3.30
CA GLN A 606 -4.71 28.18 3.30
C GLN A 606 -4.05 28.51 1.96
N LEU A 607 -4.73 28.26 0.85
CA LEU A 607 -4.25 28.66 -0.48
C LEU A 607 -4.18 30.19 -0.62
N GLU A 608 -5.18 30.93 -0.12
CA GLU A 608 -5.18 32.40 -0.10
C GLU A 608 -4.03 32.94 0.76
N ILE A 609 -3.75 32.32 1.92
CA ILE A 609 -2.64 32.68 2.80
C ILE A 609 -1.30 32.48 2.08
N LEU A 610 -1.12 31.33 1.41
CA LEU A 610 0.10 31.05 0.64
C LEU A 610 0.31 32.06 -0.46
N ASP A 611 -0.71 32.33 -1.28
CA ASP A 611 -0.67 33.30 -2.38
C ASP A 611 -0.30 34.69 -1.87
N LYS A 612 -0.91 35.13 -0.77
CA LYS A 612 -0.58 36.40 -0.11
C LYS A 612 0.88 36.44 0.34
N ASN A 613 1.35 35.43 1.10
CA ASN A 613 2.71 35.41 1.65
C ASN A 613 3.81 35.39 0.57
N LEU A 614 3.51 34.89 -0.61
CA LEU A 614 4.42 34.90 -1.75
C LEU A 614 4.48 36.28 -2.44
N ASN A 615 3.43 37.08 -2.29
CA ASN A 615 3.33 38.42 -2.89
C ASN A 615 3.76 39.54 -1.95
N ASP A 616 3.79 39.32 -0.65
CA ASP A 616 4.33 40.21 0.38
C ASP A 616 5.87 40.12 0.41
#